data_43182e70095ccb0e23eb17a25bb74576
#
_entry.id   43182e70095ccb0e23eb17a25bb74576
#
_cell.length_a   1.000
_cell.length_b   1.000
_cell.length_c   1.000
_cell.angle_alpha   90.00
_cell.angle_beta   90.00
_cell.angle_gamma   90.00
#
_symmetry.space_group_name_H-M   'P 1'
#
loop_
_entity.id
_entity.type
_entity.pdbx_description
1 polymer ?
#
loop_
_entity_poly.entity_id
_entity_poly.type
_entity_poly.pdbx_seq_one_letter_code
_entity_poly.pdbx_strand_id
1 'polypeptide(L)'
;MNMSKISIEIQQLHDEACTRGDEQYVDPDTGYTVLTRLAHERRGECCGNACRHCPYDWKNVRSRGGRLFSFVVLCMLALSTHTILAQQERTLCDTVAAFVPGSGQHTGQGATFFPRNVFTGPAPTARGDVPSTDPREICSLGLGGSITIGLRTRVIVDREGTDLTIFENAFFYNGGRVFAEPARIELSKDGFSWIKIPFDSLTLSGLAGLSPTLDPEASNPTTCGGTALDLAAIGIDSVRWIRLTDVTRYILNNPASQFYDPTLSGFDLDVVVAWHTVSRAFELHAEQDPMTGLTHIGSPSDVDVRVYDVSAQLLITKQLPAGVHTIDIGDLAPGCYFIVLNDGITMRTLKVQV
;
A
#
# COMPACT_ATOMS: atom_id res chain seq x y z
N MET A 1 19.35 27.73 9.98
CA MET A 1 19.78 26.46 9.37
C MET A 1 21.27 26.34 9.60
N ASN A 2 21.70 25.39 10.41
CA ASN A 2 23.13 25.14 10.59
C ASN A 2 23.63 24.55 9.27
N MET A 3 24.39 25.33 8.51
CA MET A 3 25.11 24.81 7.35
C MET A 3 26.18 23.86 7.91
N SER A 4 26.01 22.56 7.67
CA SER A 4 27.01 21.56 8.01
C SER A 4 28.34 22.00 7.37
N LYS A 5 29.39 22.14 8.18
CA LYS A 5 30.72 22.39 7.67
C LYS A 5 31.04 21.25 6.68
N ILE A 6 31.30 21.62 5.44
CA ILE A 6 31.77 20.68 4.42
C ILE A 6 33.07 20.05 4.97
N SER A 7 33.15 18.71 4.95
CA SER A 7 34.39 18.04 5.39
C SER A 7 35.53 18.40 4.45
N ILE A 8 36.80 18.38 4.99
CA ILE A 8 37.99 18.66 4.18
C ILE A 8 38.08 17.69 3.00
N GLU A 9 37.70 16.44 3.20
CA GLU A 9 37.74 15.40 2.17
C GLU A 9 36.73 15.68 1.03
N ILE A 10 35.50 16.07 1.35
CA ILE A 10 34.47 16.46 0.38
C ILE A 10 34.91 17.71 -0.40
N GLN A 11 35.57 18.66 0.27
CA GLN A 11 36.08 19.87 -0.40
C GLN A 11 37.21 19.51 -1.37
N GLN A 12 38.12 18.60 -1.00
CA GLN A 12 39.18 18.13 -1.88
C GLN A 12 38.63 17.42 -3.12
N LEU A 13 37.68 16.52 -2.96
CA LEU A 13 36.99 15.85 -4.08
C LEU A 13 36.35 16.83 -5.05
N HIS A 14 35.68 17.84 -4.50
CA HIS A 14 35.07 18.91 -5.30
C HIS A 14 36.14 19.70 -6.07
N ASP A 15 37.24 20.09 -5.43
CA ASP A 15 38.29 20.91 -6.05
C ASP A 15 39.05 20.11 -7.12
N GLU A 16 39.29 18.83 -6.90
CA GLU A 16 39.82 17.92 -7.91
C GLU A 16 38.87 17.76 -9.12
N ALA A 17 37.58 17.57 -8.88
CA ALA A 17 36.60 17.50 -9.94
C ALA A 17 36.57 18.82 -10.76
N CYS A 18 36.59 19.97 -10.09
CA CYS A 18 36.67 21.24 -10.76
C CYS A 18 37.96 21.40 -11.59
N THR A 19 39.10 20.92 -11.08
CA THR A 19 40.38 20.97 -11.79
C THR A 19 40.35 20.12 -13.07
N ARG A 20 39.68 18.99 -13.05
CA ARG A 20 39.45 18.15 -14.24
C ARG A 20 38.42 18.69 -15.21
N GLY A 21 37.64 19.73 -14.82
CA GLY A 21 36.56 20.29 -15.60
C GLY A 21 35.21 19.51 -15.46
N ASP A 22 35.13 18.62 -14.45
CA ASP A 22 33.94 17.82 -14.21
C ASP A 22 32.82 18.66 -13.59
N GLU A 23 31.59 18.51 -14.07
CA GLU A 23 30.44 19.22 -13.55
C GLU A 23 29.81 18.56 -12.30
N GLN A 24 30.25 17.36 -11.96
CA GLN A 24 29.74 16.58 -10.84
C GLN A 24 30.78 15.63 -10.28
N TYR A 25 30.57 15.23 -9.03
CA TYR A 25 31.33 14.16 -8.36
C TYR A 25 30.39 13.30 -7.52
N VAL A 26 30.83 12.11 -7.11
CA VAL A 26 30.08 11.24 -6.21
C VAL A 26 30.53 11.51 -4.78
N ASP A 27 29.61 11.84 -3.90
CA ASP A 27 29.84 11.99 -2.47
C ASP A 27 30.08 10.61 -1.84
N PRO A 28 31.25 10.34 -1.25
CA PRO A 28 31.58 9.03 -0.70
C PRO A 28 30.74 8.65 0.53
N ASP A 29 30.22 9.62 1.27
CA ASP A 29 29.43 9.37 2.48
C ASP A 29 28.00 8.96 2.16
N THR A 30 27.44 9.50 1.07
CA THR A 30 26.02 9.32 0.72
C THR A 30 25.81 8.51 -0.55
N GLY A 31 26.82 8.38 -1.40
CA GLY A 31 26.74 7.78 -2.72
C GLY A 31 25.98 8.64 -3.77
N TYR A 32 25.53 9.84 -3.40
CA TYR A 32 24.82 10.72 -4.32
C TYR A 32 25.75 11.53 -5.22
N THR A 33 25.28 11.80 -6.43
CA THR A 33 25.96 12.72 -7.35
C THR A 33 25.72 14.15 -6.91
N VAL A 34 26.79 14.91 -6.72
CA VAL A 34 26.79 16.31 -6.30
C VAL A 34 27.37 17.19 -7.41
N LEU A 35 26.67 18.28 -7.72
CA LEU A 35 27.11 19.25 -8.73
C LEU A 35 28.29 20.07 -8.19
N THR A 36 29.32 20.26 -9.03
CA THR A 36 30.46 21.13 -8.72
C THR A 36 30.10 22.61 -8.90
N ARG A 37 30.98 23.47 -8.42
CA ARG A 37 30.88 24.92 -8.67
C ARG A 37 30.80 25.25 -10.16
N LEU A 38 31.51 24.52 -11.01
CA LEU A 38 31.51 24.73 -12.47
C LEU A 38 30.12 24.53 -13.08
N ALA A 39 29.39 23.50 -12.64
CA ALA A 39 28.01 23.26 -13.10
C ALA A 39 27.08 24.42 -12.71
N HIS A 40 27.28 25.01 -11.55
CA HIS A 40 26.50 26.15 -11.08
C HIS A 40 26.87 27.43 -11.83
N GLU A 41 28.13 27.68 -12.10
CA GLU A 41 28.63 28.83 -12.86
C GLU A 41 28.11 28.83 -14.31
N ARG A 42 28.05 27.65 -14.95
CA ARG A 42 27.42 27.52 -16.29
C ARG A 42 25.95 27.87 -16.31
N ARG A 43 25.24 27.65 -15.22
CA ARG A 43 23.81 28.04 -15.09
C ARG A 43 23.64 29.55 -15.02
N GLY A 44 24.62 30.30 -14.52
CA GLY A 44 24.62 31.74 -14.45
C GLY A 44 23.90 32.36 -13.25
N GLU A 45 23.13 31.56 -12.46
CA GLU A 45 22.35 32.07 -11.34
C GLU A 45 22.18 31.03 -10.20
N CYS A 46 21.83 31.53 -9.01
CA CYS A 46 21.47 30.69 -7.87
C CYS A 46 20.09 30.09 -8.05
N CYS A 47 19.99 28.75 -8.03
CA CYS A 47 18.72 28.01 -8.24
C CYS A 47 17.80 27.96 -7.01
N GLY A 48 18.22 28.47 -5.85
CA GLY A 48 17.44 28.45 -4.61
C GLY A 48 17.41 27.12 -3.85
N ASN A 49 18.07 26.05 -4.33
CA ASN A 49 18.01 24.72 -3.77
C ASN A 49 19.08 24.43 -2.67
N ALA A 50 19.70 25.47 -2.10
CA ALA A 50 20.72 25.35 -1.07
C ALA A 50 21.87 24.38 -1.44
N CYS A 51 22.30 24.38 -2.70
CA CYS A 51 23.35 23.49 -3.21
C CYS A 51 24.64 23.65 -2.42
N ARG A 52 25.36 22.55 -2.17
CA ARG A 52 26.57 22.48 -1.32
C ARG A 52 27.68 23.43 -1.81
N HIS A 53 27.92 23.51 -3.10
CA HIS A 53 29.00 24.33 -3.72
C HIS A 53 28.44 25.51 -4.54
N CYS A 54 27.44 26.22 -4.01
CA CYS A 54 26.83 27.36 -4.68
C CYS A 54 27.78 28.57 -4.74
N PRO A 55 28.19 29.06 -5.93
CA PRO A 55 29.09 30.21 -6.05
C PRO A 55 28.38 31.58 -5.86
N TYR A 56 27.07 31.56 -5.64
CA TYR A 56 26.22 32.75 -5.56
C TYR A 56 25.75 33.05 -4.13
N ASP A 57 26.46 32.62 -3.11
CA ASP A 57 26.18 32.85 -1.67
C ASP A 57 24.74 32.54 -1.28
N TRP A 58 24.14 31.56 -1.95
CA TRP A 58 22.75 31.13 -1.69
C TRP A 58 21.70 32.25 -1.71
N LYS A 59 21.95 33.32 -2.45
CA LYS A 59 21.11 34.54 -2.47
C LYS A 59 19.63 34.33 -2.78
N ASN A 60 19.27 33.22 -3.47
CA ASN A 60 17.90 32.87 -3.80
C ASN A 60 17.33 31.81 -2.83
N VAL A 61 18.09 31.34 -1.83
CA VAL A 61 17.61 30.40 -0.82
C VAL A 61 16.81 31.18 0.22
N ARG A 62 15.51 30.86 0.32
CA ARG A 62 14.64 31.47 1.35
C ARG A 62 15.11 31.06 2.74
N SER A 63 15.59 32.01 3.55
CA SER A 63 15.92 31.77 4.94
C SER A 63 14.63 31.55 5.76
N ARG A 64 14.50 30.39 6.41
CA ARG A 64 13.53 30.20 7.49
C ARG A 64 14.08 30.88 8.76
N GLY A 65 13.98 32.19 8.84
CA GLY A 65 14.37 32.97 10.00
C GLY A 65 13.20 33.83 10.45
N GLY A 66 12.76 33.65 11.69
CA GLY A 66 11.63 34.33 12.27
C GLY A 66 11.80 35.84 12.33
N ARG A 67 10.71 36.57 12.11
CA ARG A 67 10.43 37.86 12.69
C ARG A 67 8.95 37.90 13.07
N LEU A 68 8.71 37.90 14.37
CA LEU A 68 7.51 38.51 14.91
C LEU A 68 7.48 39.99 14.45
N PHE A 69 6.53 40.34 13.62
CA PHE A 69 6.03 41.68 13.49
C PHE A 69 4.53 41.66 13.69
N SER A 70 4.14 42.24 14.80
CA SER A 70 2.79 42.65 15.13
C SER A 70 2.29 43.59 14.02
N PHE A 71 1.26 43.17 13.30
CA PHE A 71 0.39 44.07 12.59
C PHE A 71 -1.04 43.57 12.70
N VAL A 72 -1.71 44.13 13.70
CA VAL A 72 -3.15 44.29 13.66
C VAL A 72 -3.42 45.43 12.71
N VAL A 73 -3.79 45.14 11.48
CA VAL A 73 -4.68 45.96 10.65
C VAL A 73 -5.11 45.13 9.43
N LEU A 74 -6.43 45.06 9.26
CA LEU A 74 -7.16 44.72 8.05
C LEU A 74 -7.35 43.19 7.78
N CYS A 75 -8.17 42.56 8.61
CA CYS A 75 -9.07 41.53 8.16
C CYS A 75 -10.06 42.11 7.15
N MET A 76 -9.73 42.08 5.87
CA MET A 76 -10.69 42.01 4.74
C MET A 76 -9.89 41.75 3.45
N LEU A 77 -10.32 40.71 2.74
CA LEU A 77 -9.94 40.33 1.39
C LEU A 77 -8.65 39.51 1.25
N ALA A 78 -8.85 38.30 1.26
CA ALA A 78 -8.48 37.22 0.33
C ALA A 78 -8.47 35.90 1.06
N LEU A 79 -9.62 35.31 1.22
CA LEU A 79 -9.74 33.84 1.25
C LEU A 79 -9.31 33.34 -0.14
N SER A 80 -8.01 33.49 -0.43
CA SER A 80 -7.37 32.60 -1.36
C SER A 80 -7.39 31.24 -0.67
N THR A 81 -8.41 30.45 -0.93
CA THR A 81 -8.39 29.03 -0.75
C THR A 81 -7.26 28.50 -1.64
N HIS A 82 -6.03 28.56 -1.15
CA HIS A 82 -5.04 27.60 -1.57
C HIS A 82 -5.57 26.28 -1.02
N THR A 83 -6.39 25.61 -1.79
CA THR A 83 -6.47 24.16 -1.72
C THR A 83 -5.03 23.69 -1.94
N ILE A 84 -4.29 23.53 -0.84
CA ILE A 84 -3.21 22.57 -0.81
C ILE A 84 -3.96 21.30 -1.20
N LEU A 85 -3.79 20.84 -2.43
CA LEU A 85 -4.08 19.47 -2.78
C LEU A 85 -3.16 18.67 -1.86
N ALA A 86 -3.66 18.37 -0.68
CA ALA A 86 -3.04 17.38 0.18
C ALA A 86 -2.96 16.15 -0.71
N GLN A 87 -1.76 15.75 -1.05
CA GLN A 87 -1.53 14.49 -1.72
C GLN A 87 -2.24 13.45 -0.85
N GLN A 88 -3.32 12.88 -1.37
CA GLN A 88 -4.16 11.98 -0.60
C GLN A 88 -3.28 10.80 -0.20
N GLU A 89 -3.03 10.65 1.11
CA GLU A 89 -2.18 9.59 1.62
C GLU A 89 -2.83 8.25 1.29
N ARG A 90 -2.30 7.56 0.30
CA ARG A 90 -2.73 6.21 -0.03
C ARG A 90 -2.11 5.21 0.94
N THR A 91 -2.87 4.21 1.31
CA THR A 91 -2.43 3.07 2.11
C THR A 91 -2.60 1.80 1.27
N LEU A 92 -1.57 0.99 1.16
CA LEU A 92 -1.67 -0.31 0.50
C LEU A 92 -2.17 -1.35 1.51
N CYS A 93 -2.95 -2.32 1.07
CA CYS A 93 -3.18 -3.52 1.87
C CYS A 93 -1.84 -4.18 2.21
N ASP A 94 -1.72 -4.71 3.42
CA ASP A 94 -0.46 -5.17 4.01
C ASP A 94 -0.56 -6.57 4.64
N THR A 95 -1.68 -7.24 4.44
CA THR A 95 -1.90 -8.59 4.99
C THR A 95 -2.81 -9.42 4.10
N VAL A 96 -2.49 -10.71 3.98
CA VAL A 96 -3.34 -11.73 3.35
C VAL A 96 -3.85 -12.67 4.44
N ALA A 97 -5.17 -12.75 4.60
CA ALA A 97 -5.80 -13.64 5.56
C ALA A 97 -6.09 -15.05 5.00
N ALA A 98 -6.29 -15.16 3.69
CA ALA A 98 -6.49 -16.44 3.02
C ALA A 98 -6.14 -16.35 1.54
N PHE A 99 -5.61 -17.42 0.99
CA PHE A 99 -5.38 -17.59 -0.44
C PHE A 99 -5.73 -19.03 -0.85
N VAL A 100 -6.61 -19.14 -1.82
CA VAL A 100 -7.02 -20.43 -2.39
C VAL A 100 -6.79 -20.35 -3.90
N PRO A 101 -5.71 -20.95 -4.42
CA PRO A 101 -5.42 -20.90 -5.85
C PRO A 101 -6.46 -21.68 -6.65
N GLY A 102 -6.85 -21.10 -7.80
CA GLY A 102 -7.68 -21.75 -8.81
C GLY A 102 -6.85 -22.58 -9.79
N SER A 103 -7.49 -23.01 -10.88
CA SER A 103 -6.80 -23.73 -11.98
C SER A 103 -6.27 -22.75 -13.02
N GLY A 104 -5.25 -23.15 -13.78
CA GLY A 104 -4.69 -22.36 -14.89
C GLY A 104 -3.42 -21.64 -14.53
N GLN A 105 -3.40 -20.31 -14.67
CA GLN A 105 -2.19 -19.51 -14.45
C GLN A 105 -1.82 -19.43 -12.97
N HIS A 106 -0.52 -19.43 -12.69
CA HIS A 106 0.05 -19.42 -11.32
C HIS A 106 1.17 -18.38 -11.16
N THR A 107 1.16 -17.32 -11.99
CA THR A 107 2.17 -16.25 -11.90
C THR A 107 2.16 -15.60 -10.52
N GLY A 108 3.33 -15.45 -9.93
CA GLY A 108 3.50 -14.75 -8.65
C GLY A 108 3.07 -15.55 -7.40
N GLN A 109 2.53 -16.77 -7.51
CA GLN A 109 2.05 -17.55 -6.34
C GLN A 109 3.18 -18.16 -5.51
N GLY A 110 4.40 -18.27 -6.04
CA GLY A 110 5.53 -18.89 -5.33
C GLY A 110 5.97 -18.09 -4.10
N ALA A 111 6.44 -18.77 -3.06
CA ALA A 111 6.88 -18.18 -1.79
C ALA A 111 8.00 -17.12 -1.94
N THR A 112 8.70 -17.10 -3.06
CA THR A 112 9.69 -16.06 -3.39
C THR A 112 9.02 -14.70 -3.61
N PHE A 113 7.79 -14.67 -4.11
CA PHE A 113 7.06 -13.47 -4.50
C PHE A 113 5.87 -13.19 -3.59
N PHE A 114 5.00 -14.17 -3.41
CA PHE A 114 3.80 -14.07 -2.59
C PHE A 114 4.11 -14.15 -1.09
N PRO A 115 3.46 -13.32 -0.23
CA PRO A 115 2.43 -12.33 -0.56
C PRO A 115 2.96 -10.93 -0.87
N ARG A 116 4.27 -10.72 -0.93
CA ARG A 116 4.88 -9.39 -1.08
C ARG A 116 4.49 -8.68 -2.36
N ASN A 117 4.31 -9.41 -3.44
CA ASN A 117 3.94 -8.87 -4.75
C ASN A 117 2.57 -8.20 -4.80
N VAL A 118 1.65 -8.52 -3.88
CA VAL A 118 0.33 -7.85 -3.78
C VAL A 118 0.31 -6.68 -2.78
N PHE A 119 1.50 -6.27 -2.28
CA PHE A 119 1.66 -5.16 -1.33
C PHE A 119 2.54 -4.03 -1.87
N THR A 120 3.01 -4.10 -3.10
CA THR A 120 4.05 -3.20 -3.63
C THR A 120 3.52 -1.94 -4.33
N GLY A 121 2.25 -1.85 -4.59
CA GLY A 121 1.59 -0.79 -5.38
C GLY A 121 1.28 -1.26 -6.78
N PRO A 122 0.53 -0.47 -7.59
CA PRO A 122 0.23 -0.85 -8.95
C PRO A 122 1.50 -1.16 -9.74
N ALA A 123 1.45 -2.20 -10.56
CA ALA A 123 2.58 -2.69 -11.31
C ALA A 123 3.22 -1.55 -12.14
N PRO A 124 4.49 -1.19 -11.89
CA PRO A 124 5.12 -0.04 -12.57
C PRO A 124 5.26 -0.25 -14.07
N THR A 125 5.21 -1.50 -14.52
CA THR A 125 5.25 -1.86 -15.95
C THR A 125 3.87 -1.91 -16.59
N ALA A 126 2.79 -2.06 -15.80
CA ALA A 126 1.43 -2.06 -16.32
C ALA A 126 1.03 -0.66 -16.81
N ARG A 127 0.46 -0.62 -18.00
CA ARG A 127 -0.12 0.57 -18.62
C ARG A 127 -1.43 0.19 -19.26
N GLY A 128 -2.23 1.17 -19.63
CA GLY A 128 -3.52 0.89 -20.24
C GLY A 128 -3.52 -0.12 -21.39
N ASP A 129 -2.41 -0.23 -22.12
CA ASP A 129 -2.22 -1.12 -23.29
C ASP A 129 -1.13 -2.20 -23.11
N VAL A 130 -0.48 -2.25 -21.95
CA VAL A 130 0.62 -3.21 -21.68
C VAL A 130 0.40 -3.84 -20.31
N PRO A 131 0.08 -5.16 -20.25
CA PRO A 131 -0.03 -5.87 -18.98
C PRO A 131 1.36 -6.13 -18.38
N SER A 132 1.43 -6.28 -17.05
CA SER A 132 2.62 -6.84 -16.40
C SER A 132 2.65 -8.36 -16.54
N THR A 133 3.83 -8.91 -16.75
CA THR A 133 4.09 -10.36 -16.68
C THR A 133 5.09 -10.72 -15.58
N ASP A 134 5.47 -9.74 -14.76
CA ASP A 134 6.46 -9.91 -13.71
C ASP A 134 5.82 -10.53 -12.45
N PRO A 135 6.27 -11.71 -12.01
CA PRO A 135 5.75 -12.35 -10.81
C PRO A 135 6.02 -11.57 -9.52
N ARG A 136 6.86 -10.52 -9.58
CA ARG A 136 7.09 -9.60 -8.47
C ARG A 136 6.02 -8.51 -8.35
N GLU A 137 5.22 -8.33 -9.39
CA GLU A 137 4.24 -7.25 -9.50
C GLU A 137 2.79 -7.74 -9.43
N ILE A 138 2.52 -8.99 -9.82
CA ILE A 138 1.17 -9.56 -9.88
C ILE A 138 1.10 -10.94 -9.20
N CYS A 139 -0.11 -11.29 -8.77
CA CYS A 139 -0.45 -12.64 -8.30
C CYS A 139 -1.69 -13.15 -9.02
N SER A 140 -1.51 -14.13 -9.93
CA SER A 140 -2.62 -14.79 -10.59
C SER A 140 -3.41 -15.64 -9.59
N LEU A 141 -4.72 -15.41 -9.48
CA LEU A 141 -5.57 -16.25 -8.64
C LEU A 141 -5.86 -17.60 -9.32
N GLY A 142 -5.84 -17.64 -10.65
CA GLY A 142 -6.30 -18.76 -11.45
C GLY A 142 -7.83 -18.85 -11.48
N LEU A 143 -8.37 -19.68 -12.39
CA LEU A 143 -9.82 -19.82 -12.64
C LEU A 143 -10.54 -20.35 -11.40
N GLY A 144 -11.38 -19.53 -10.78
CA GLY A 144 -12.12 -19.83 -9.57
C GLY A 144 -11.30 -19.69 -8.29
N GLY A 145 -10.08 -19.19 -8.37
CA GLY A 145 -9.26 -18.90 -7.20
C GLY A 145 -9.76 -17.72 -6.39
N SER A 146 -9.31 -17.59 -5.15
CA SER A 146 -9.69 -16.48 -4.29
C SER A 146 -8.59 -16.04 -3.35
N ILE A 147 -8.62 -14.75 -3.01
CA ILE A 147 -7.74 -14.14 -2.01
C ILE A 147 -8.56 -13.29 -1.04
N THR A 148 -8.19 -13.29 0.23
CA THR A 148 -8.68 -12.34 1.22
C THR A 148 -7.50 -11.48 1.67
N ILE A 149 -7.57 -10.19 1.35
CA ILE A 149 -6.52 -9.21 1.60
C ILE A 149 -7.08 -8.07 2.47
N GLY A 150 -6.24 -7.39 3.22
CA GLY A 150 -6.72 -6.31 4.09
C GLY A 150 -5.63 -5.47 4.72
N LEU A 151 -6.02 -4.75 5.79
CA LEU A 151 -5.16 -3.86 6.56
C LEU A 151 -4.97 -4.40 7.98
N ARG A 152 -3.73 -4.47 8.42
CA ARG A 152 -3.36 -5.00 9.74
C ARG A 152 -3.73 -4.03 10.86
N THR A 153 -3.28 -2.80 10.74
CA THR A 153 -3.39 -1.76 11.78
C THR A 153 -4.30 -0.60 11.43
N ARG A 154 -4.91 -0.63 10.25
CA ARG A 154 -5.80 0.43 9.77
C ARG A 154 -7.14 -0.15 9.34
N VAL A 155 -8.11 0.74 9.15
CA VAL A 155 -9.43 0.45 8.61
C VAL A 155 -9.71 1.45 7.50
N ILE A 156 -10.23 0.99 6.39
CA ILE A 156 -10.75 1.84 5.32
C ILE A 156 -12.07 2.40 5.81
N VAL A 157 -12.26 3.70 5.71
CA VAL A 157 -13.47 4.40 6.17
C VAL A 157 -14.10 5.17 5.03
N ASP A 158 -15.42 5.27 5.09
CA ASP A 158 -16.22 6.09 4.18
C ASP A 158 -15.85 7.57 4.31
N ARG A 159 -15.50 8.18 3.17
CA ARG A 159 -15.29 9.60 2.96
C ARG A 159 -15.86 10.01 1.61
N GLU A 160 -15.83 11.29 1.30
CA GLU A 160 -16.26 11.79 0.00
C GLU A 160 -15.43 11.19 -1.14
N GLY A 161 -16.08 10.50 -2.07
CA GLY A 161 -15.49 9.92 -3.27
C GLY A 161 -15.01 8.48 -3.10
N THR A 162 -13.98 8.10 -3.84
CA THR A 162 -13.44 6.73 -3.85
C THR A 162 -12.67 6.42 -2.57
N ASP A 163 -13.04 5.36 -1.85
CA ASP A 163 -12.37 4.92 -0.62
C ASP A 163 -11.31 3.86 -0.85
N LEU A 164 -11.49 3.02 -1.85
CA LEU A 164 -10.48 2.04 -2.25
C LEU A 164 -10.52 1.77 -3.75
N THR A 165 -9.38 1.33 -4.30
CA THR A 165 -9.26 0.88 -5.68
C THR A 165 -8.56 -0.47 -5.74
N ILE A 166 -9.14 -1.40 -6.49
CA ILE A 166 -8.57 -2.72 -6.76
C ILE A 166 -7.93 -2.66 -8.14
N PHE A 167 -6.62 -2.90 -8.19
CA PHE A 167 -5.87 -2.98 -9.43
C PHE A 167 -5.69 -4.43 -9.83
N GLU A 168 -5.93 -4.67 -11.09
CA GLU A 168 -5.79 -5.93 -11.80
C GLU A 168 -5.02 -5.64 -13.09
N ASN A 169 -4.56 -6.66 -13.75
CA ASN A 169 -3.67 -6.58 -14.90
C ASN A 169 -4.41 -6.40 -16.24
N ALA A 170 -5.64 -5.87 -16.22
CA ALA A 170 -6.43 -5.58 -17.40
C ALA A 170 -5.73 -4.59 -18.34
N PHE A 171 -5.90 -4.75 -19.64
CA PHE A 171 -5.31 -3.87 -20.63
C PHE A 171 -6.18 -3.72 -21.89
N PHE A 172 -5.98 -2.61 -22.61
CA PHE A 172 -6.62 -2.39 -23.89
C PHE A 172 -5.87 -3.11 -25.01
N TYR A 173 -6.60 -3.74 -25.89
CA TYR A 173 -6.06 -4.41 -27.07
C TYR A 173 -7.02 -4.27 -28.27
N ASN A 174 -6.56 -4.58 -29.47
CA ASN A 174 -7.38 -4.69 -30.69
C ASN A 174 -8.43 -3.58 -30.89
N GLY A 175 -7.99 -2.30 -30.84
CA GLY A 175 -8.87 -1.16 -31.11
C GLY A 175 -9.76 -0.74 -29.94
N GLY A 176 -9.33 -0.99 -28.72
CA GLY A 176 -9.97 -0.48 -27.50
C GLY A 176 -10.83 -1.50 -26.76
N ARG A 177 -10.78 -2.78 -27.13
CA ARG A 177 -11.33 -3.85 -26.30
C ARG A 177 -10.49 -4.00 -25.03
N VAL A 178 -11.11 -4.46 -23.97
CA VAL A 178 -10.42 -4.76 -22.69
C VAL A 178 -10.21 -6.27 -22.60
N PHE A 179 -8.95 -6.67 -22.37
CA PHE A 179 -8.63 -8.00 -21.89
C PHE A 179 -8.91 -7.99 -20.38
N ALA A 180 -9.96 -8.65 -19.96
CA ALA A 180 -10.48 -8.56 -18.60
C ALA A 180 -10.66 -9.94 -18.00
N GLU A 181 -10.10 -10.15 -16.84
CA GLU A 181 -10.22 -11.36 -16.03
C GLU A 181 -10.90 -11.00 -14.70
N PRO A 182 -12.25 -11.02 -14.64
CA PRO A 182 -12.97 -10.39 -13.54
C PRO A 182 -12.98 -11.21 -12.25
N ALA A 183 -13.03 -10.49 -11.12
CA ALA A 183 -13.27 -11.08 -9.81
C ALA A 183 -14.50 -10.46 -9.12
N ARG A 184 -15.23 -11.30 -8.38
CA ARG A 184 -16.28 -10.87 -7.45
C ARG A 184 -15.63 -10.24 -6.22
N ILE A 185 -16.27 -9.18 -5.74
CA ILE A 185 -15.81 -8.43 -4.57
C ILE A 185 -16.74 -8.70 -3.40
N GLU A 186 -16.16 -9.05 -2.26
CA GLU A 186 -16.85 -9.12 -0.97
C GLU A 186 -16.06 -8.31 0.06
N LEU A 187 -16.75 -7.54 0.88
CA LEU A 187 -16.17 -6.64 1.88
C LEU A 187 -16.56 -7.05 3.28
N SER A 188 -15.65 -6.91 4.25
CA SER A 188 -15.92 -7.23 5.64
C SER A 188 -15.19 -6.29 6.60
N LYS A 189 -15.85 -5.98 7.74
CA LYS A 189 -15.24 -5.26 8.87
C LYS A 189 -14.46 -6.17 9.79
N ASP A 190 -14.94 -7.39 9.98
CA ASP A 190 -14.52 -8.33 11.04
C ASP A 190 -13.87 -9.62 10.50
N GLY A 191 -13.96 -9.89 9.19
CA GLY A 191 -13.50 -11.13 8.56
C GLY A 191 -14.50 -12.29 8.64
N PHE A 192 -15.64 -12.10 9.31
CA PHE A 192 -16.67 -13.13 9.49
C PHE A 192 -17.96 -12.82 8.73
N SER A 193 -18.40 -11.57 8.81
CA SER A 193 -19.60 -11.07 8.13
C SER A 193 -19.22 -10.39 6.82
N TRP A 194 -19.74 -10.90 5.69
CA TRP A 194 -19.32 -10.47 4.36
C TRP A 194 -20.48 -9.82 3.59
N ILE A 195 -20.24 -8.65 3.06
CA ILE A 195 -21.12 -7.93 2.16
C ILE A 195 -20.64 -8.18 0.73
N LYS A 196 -21.50 -8.78 -0.08
CA LYS A 196 -21.23 -9.06 -1.50
C LYS A 196 -21.59 -7.84 -2.32
N ILE A 197 -20.66 -7.37 -3.15
CA ILE A 197 -20.97 -6.32 -4.12
C ILE A 197 -21.83 -6.92 -5.23
N PRO A 198 -23.05 -6.37 -5.47
CA PRO A 198 -23.87 -6.80 -6.59
C PRO A 198 -23.17 -6.52 -7.92
N PHE A 199 -23.35 -7.40 -8.89
CA PHE A 199 -22.86 -7.16 -10.23
C PHE A 199 -23.91 -7.50 -11.28
N ASP A 200 -23.83 -6.83 -12.42
CA ASP A 200 -24.68 -7.12 -13.59
C ASP A 200 -24.04 -8.23 -14.44
N SER A 201 -24.77 -9.31 -14.67
CA SER A 201 -24.25 -10.48 -15.40
C SER A 201 -24.04 -10.25 -16.91
N LEU A 202 -24.60 -9.19 -17.47
CA LEU A 202 -24.46 -8.86 -18.90
C LEU A 202 -23.30 -7.90 -19.13
N THR A 203 -23.22 -6.84 -18.33
CA THR A 203 -22.19 -5.81 -18.45
C THR A 203 -20.98 -6.10 -17.59
N LEU A 204 -21.09 -7.02 -16.62
CA LEU A 204 -20.10 -7.35 -15.59
C LEU A 204 -19.82 -6.19 -14.62
N SER A 205 -20.54 -5.06 -14.75
CA SER A 205 -20.42 -3.92 -13.84
C SER A 205 -20.62 -4.36 -12.40
N GLY A 206 -19.74 -3.91 -11.50
CA GLY A 206 -19.68 -4.35 -10.11
C GLY A 206 -18.63 -5.44 -9.83
N LEU A 207 -17.99 -6.01 -10.86
CA LEU A 207 -16.82 -6.87 -10.71
C LEU A 207 -15.51 -6.05 -10.75
N ALA A 208 -14.47 -6.55 -10.11
CA ALA A 208 -13.10 -6.04 -10.31
C ALA A 208 -12.51 -6.58 -11.63
N GLY A 209 -11.46 -5.91 -12.14
CA GLY A 209 -10.68 -6.39 -13.28
C GLY A 209 -11.26 -6.02 -14.66
N LEU A 210 -12.13 -5.03 -14.75
CA LEU A 210 -12.70 -4.55 -16.01
C LEU A 210 -12.05 -3.26 -16.53
N SER A 211 -11.26 -2.61 -15.71
CA SER A 211 -10.64 -1.31 -16.01
C SER A 211 -9.12 -1.43 -15.91
N PRO A 212 -8.39 -1.14 -17.00
CA PRO A 212 -6.93 -1.12 -16.98
C PRO A 212 -6.35 -0.14 -15.97
N THR A 213 -5.12 -0.42 -15.52
CA THR A 213 -4.31 0.53 -14.77
C THR A 213 -3.86 1.65 -15.71
N LEU A 214 -4.21 2.90 -15.40
CA LEU A 214 -3.88 4.07 -16.21
C LEU A 214 -2.75 4.91 -15.60
N ASP A 215 -2.62 4.89 -14.28
CA ASP A 215 -1.56 5.57 -13.52
C ASP A 215 -0.94 4.57 -12.53
N PRO A 216 0.27 4.05 -12.83
CA PRO A 216 0.97 3.11 -11.95
C PRO A 216 1.41 3.74 -10.62
N GLU A 217 1.48 5.06 -10.53
CA GLU A 217 1.73 5.74 -9.27
C GLU A 217 0.48 5.79 -8.39
N ALA A 218 -0.70 5.49 -8.94
CA ALA A 218 -2.00 5.63 -8.27
C ALA A 218 -2.09 6.95 -7.48
N SER A 219 -1.80 8.05 -8.17
CA SER A 219 -1.71 9.37 -7.55
C SER A 219 -3.08 10.03 -7.35
N ASN A 220 -4.08 9.60 -8.11
CA ASN A 220 -5.43 10.14 -8.07
C ASN A 220 -6.48 9.03 -8.27
N PRO A 221 -7.39 8.82 -7.29
CA PRO A 221 -8.38 7.75 -7.33
C PRO A 221 -9.38 7.84 -8.50
N THR A 222 -9.56 9.01 -9.10
CA THR A 222 -10.51 9.19 -10.21
C THR A 222 -9.90 8.96 -11.59
N THR A 223 -8.57 8.91 -11.71
CA THR A 223 -7.87 8.83 -13.00
C THR A 223 -6.89 7.67 -13.10
N CYS A 224 -6.60 6.99 -11.98
CA CYS A 224 -5.58 5.93 -11.96
C CYS A 224 -6.03 4.63 -12.64
N GLY A 225 -7.28 4.50 -13.04
CA GLY A 225 -7.82 3.22 -13.53
C GLY A 225 -8.14 2.25 -12.40
N GLY A 226 -8.18 0.95 -12.71
CA GLY A 226 -8.59 -0.07 -11.76
C GLY A 226 -10.09 -0.02 -11.44
N THR A 227 -10.52 -0.74 -10.42
CA THR A 227 -11.91 -0.80 -9.95
C THR A 227 -12.06 0.03 -8.68
N ALA A 228 -12.62 1.21 -8.82
CA ALA A 228 -12.87 2.14 -7.72
C ALA A 228 -14.16 1.78 -6.96
N LEU A 229 -14.11 1.85 -5.62
CA LEU A 229 -15.25 1.64 -4.74
C LEU A 229 -15.40 2.83 -3.79
N ASP A 230 -16.64 3.32 -3.70
CA ASP A 230 -17.12 4.29 -2.72
C ASP A 230 -18.00 3.55 -1.72
N LEU A 231 -17.63 3.55 -0.45
CA LEU A 231 -18.31 2.80 0.60
C LEU A 231 -19.70 3.35 0.89
N ALA A 232 -19.92 4.67 0.72
CA ALA A 232 -21.25 5.28 0.84
C ALA A 232 -22.22 4.70 -0.19
N ALA A 233 -21.78 4.49 -1.42
CA ALA A 233 -22.61 3.89 -2.48
C ALA A 233 -23.00 2.44 -2.18
N ILE A 234 -22.28 1.75 -1.32
CA ILE A 234 -22.52 0.39 -0.88
C ILE A 234 -23.33 0.35 0.43
N GLY A 235 -23.40 1.48 1.14
CA GLY A 235 -24.09 1.62 2.42
C GLY A 235 -23.32 1.06 3.61
N ILE A 236 -21.97 1.13 3.56
CA ILE A 236 -21.09 0.71 4.66
C ILE A 236 -20.16 1.85 5.05
N ASP A 237 -19.87 1.96 6.35
CA ASP A 237 -19.07 3.05 6.92
C ASP A 237 -17.57 2.71 7.00
N SER A 238 -17.23 1.42 6.95
CA SER A 238 -15.84 0.98 7.08
C SER A 238 -15.64 -0.45 6.59
N VAL A 239 -14.41 -0.74 6.17
CA VAL A 239 -13.96 -2.05 5.69
C VAL A 239 -12.53 -2.32 6.16
N ARG A 240 -12.25 -3.56 6.50
CA ARG A 240 -10.89 -4.03 6.80
C ARG A 240 -10.41 -5.12 5.86
N TRP A 241 -11.33 -5.98 5.42
CA TRP A 241 -11.05 -7.15 4.62
C TRP A 241 -11.76 -7.09 3.28
N ILE A 242 -11.04 -7.37 2.24
CA ILE A 242 -11.54 -7.47 0.87
C ILE A 242 -11.28 -8.91 0.40
N ARG A 243 -12.34 -9.60 -0.01
CA ARG A 243 -12.21 -10.90 -0.66
C ARG A 243 -12.49 -10.76 -2.13
N LEU A 244 -11.55 -11.25 -2.93
CA LEU A 244 -11.66 -11.32 -4.38
C LEU A 244 -11.78 -12.80 -4.78
N THR A 245 -12.77 -13.13 -5.60
CA THR A 245 -12.95 -14.48 -6.12
C THR A 245 -13.06 -14.41 -7.63
N ASP A 246 -12.14 -15.06 -8.32
CA ASP A 246 -12.16 -15.12 -9.77
C ASP A 246 -13.50 -15.65 -10.32
N VAL A 247 -14.01 -14.98 -11.33
CA VAL A 247 -15.23 -15.37 -12.05
C VAL A 247 -15.05 -15.32 -13.57
N THR A 248 -13.82 -15.38 -14.06
CA THR A 248 -13.47 -15.35 -15.49
C THR A 248 -14.21 -16.41 -16.29
N ARG A 249 -14.61 -17.53 -15.67
CA ARG A 249 -15.44 -18.56 -16.31
C ARG A 249 -16.80 -18.03 -16.81
N TYR A 250 -17.34 -16.93 -16.25
CA TYR A 250 -18.54 -16.29 -16.80
C TYR A 250 -18.33 -15.81 -18.23
N ILE A 251 -17.14 -15.27 -18.52
CA ILE A 251 -16.75 -14.82 -19.85
C ILE A 251 -16.46 -16.04 -20.76
N LEU A 252 -15.65 -16.98 -20.29
CA LEU A 252 -15.26 -18.17 -21.05
C LEU A 252 -16.47 -19.02 -21.46
N ASN A 253 -17.50 -19.05 -20.64
CA ASN A 253 -18.75 -19.78 -20.92
C ASN A 253 -19.74 -18.99 -21.80
N ASN A 254 -19.41 -17.74 -22.17
CA ASN A 254 -20.24 -16.88 -23.00
C ASN A 254 -19.46 -16.27 -24.18
N PRO A 255 -19.29 -17.01 -25.29
CA PRO A 255 -18.57 -16.50 -26.45
C PRO A 255 -19.15 -15.22 -27.07
N ALA A 256 -20.39 -14.84 -26.72
CA ALA A 256 -21.02 -13.61 -27.18
C ALA A 256 -20.67 -12.40 -26.29
N SER A 257 -19.98 -12.60 -25.17
CA SER A 257 -19.51 -11.50 -24.33
C SER A 257 -18.54 -10.58 -25.08
N GLN A 258 -18.70 -9.28 -24.89
CA GLN A 258 -17.73 -8.30 -25.43
C GLN A 258 -16.31 -8.49 -24.87
N PHE A 259 -16.18 -9.14 -23.71
CA PHE A 259 -14.90 -9.45 -23.05
C PHE A 259 -14.36 -10.83 -23.43
N TYR A 260 -15.07 -11.61 -24.24
CA TYR A 260 -14.66 -12.97 -24.55
C TYR A 260 -13.30 -13.01 -25.25
N ASP A 261 -12.38 -13.75 -24.65
CA ASP A 261 -11.13 -14.18 -25.25
C ASP A 261 -10.83 -15.62 -24.76
N PRO A 262 -10.53 -16.56 -25.66
CA PRO A 262 -10.30 -17.96 -25.27
C PRO A 262 -8.99 -18.17 -24.48
N THR A 263 -8.13 -17.16 -24.36
CA THR A 263 -6.85 -17.22 -23.66
C THR A 263 -6.92 -16.73 -22.21
N LEU A 264 -8.11 -16.27 -21.75
CA LEU A 264 -8.31 -15.86 -20.35
C LEU A 264 -7.98 -16.99 -19.38
N SER A 265 -7.26 -16.69 -18.31
CA SER A 265 -6.66 -17.68 -17.41
C SER A 265 -6.95 -17.44 -15.93
N GLY A 266 -7.60 -16.32 -15.58
CA GLY A 266 -8.05 -15.96 -14.24
C GLY A 266 -7.46 -14.67 -13.72
N PHE A 267 -8.15 -14.03 -12.78
CA PHE A 267 -7.85 -12.73 -12.20
C PHE A 267 -6.40 -12.60 -11.71
N ASP A 268 -5.70 -11.58 -12.18
CA ASP A 268 -4.33 -11.26 -11.85
C ASP A 268 -4.29 -10.06 -10.88
N LEU A 269 -4.33 -10.32 -9.56
CA LEU A 269 -4.25 -9.26 -8.59
C LEU A 269 -2.89 -8.57 -8.63
N ASP A 270 -2.91 -7.27 -8.81
CA ASP A 270 -1.79 -6.38 -8.64
C ASP A 270 -1.76 -5.87 -7.17
N VAL A 271 -2.66 -4.98 -6.80
CA VAL A 271 -2.73 -4.42 -5.45
C VAL A 271 -4.13 -3.90 -5.13
N VAL A 272 -4.41 -3.75 -3.82
CA VAL A 272 -5.54 -2.96 -3.33
C VAL A 272 -5.02 -1.70 -2.64
N VAL A 273 -5.43 -0.55 -3.14
CA VAL A 273 -5.09 0.77 -2.60
C VAL A 273 -6.27 1.33 -1.84
N ALA A 274 -6.08 1.72 -0.58
CA ALA A 274 -7.03 2.43 0.23
C ALA A 274 -6.70 3.94 0.25
N TRP A 275 -7.69 4.77 -0.01
CA TRP A 275 -7.54 6.22 -0.09
C TRP A 275 -7.89 6.90 1.24
N HIS A 276 -8.87 6.36 1.95
CA HIS A 276 -9.32 6.90 3.22
C HIS A 276 -9.16 5.86 4.31
N THR A 277 -8.16 6.04 5.16
CA THR A 277 -7.93 5.10 6.26
C THR A 277 -7.77 5.84 7.58
N VAL A 278 -8.20 5.19 8.65
CA VAL A 278 -7.91 5.60 10.02
C VAL A 278 -7.15 4.50 10.73
N SER A 279 -6.35 4.86 11.71
CA SER A 279 -5.77 3.88 12.61
C SER A 279 -6.89 3.10 13.27
N ARG A 280 -6.80 1.80 13.29
CA ARG A 280 -7.71 0.97 14.07
C ARG A 280 -7.65 1.47 15.50
N ALA A 281 -8.78 1.82 16.08
CA ALA A 281 -8.82 2.17 17.50
C ALA A 281 -8.14 1.03 18.25
N PHE A 282 -7.18 1.37 19.10
CA PHE A 282 -6.46 0.39 19.89
C PHE A 282 -7.42 -0.22 20.90
N GLU A 283 -8.17 -1.23 20.46
CA GLU A 283 -8.81 -2.17 21.38
C GLU A 283 -7.85 -3.33 21.59
N LEU A 284 -7.88 -3.90 22.75
CA LEU A 284 -7.13 -5.13 23.03
C LEU A 284 -7.60 -6.22 22.08
N HIS A 285 -6.72 -6.62 21.16
CA HIS A 285 -7.02 -7.63 20.16
C HIS A 285 -5.80 -8.52 19.88
N ALA A 286 -6.07 -9.73 19.42
CA ALA A 286 -5.06 -10.61 18.84
C ALA A 286 -5.61 -11.27 17.57
N GLU A 287 -4.72 -11.55 16.64
CA GLU A 287 -5.03 -12.17 15.37
C GLU A 287 -3.85 -13.01 14.91
N GLN A 288 -4.10 -14.27 14.54
CA GLN A 288 -3.09 -15.11 13.91
C GLN A 288 -3.11 -14.89 12.41
N ASP A 289 -1.96 -14.57 11.84
CA ASP A 289 -1.76 -14.53 10.39
C ASP A 289 -1.75 -15.97 9.85
N PRO A 290 -2.72 -16.38 9.04
CA PRO A 290 -2.84 -17.76 8.58
C PRO A 290 -1.73 -18.17 7.59
N MET A 291 -1.02 -17.20 7.01
CA MET A 291 0.07 -17.46 6.06
C MET A 291 1.41 -17.66 6.74
N THR A 292 1.65 -16.95 7.83
CA THR A 292 2.93 -16.96 8.54
C THR A 292 2.86 -17.70 9.88
N GLY A 293 1.65 -17.96 10.39
CA GLY A 293 1.43 -18.52 11.73
C GLY A 293 1.71 -17.52 12.87
N LEU A 294 2.21 -16.32 12.55
CA LEU A 294 2.51 -15.29 13.55
C LEU A 294 1.24 -14.72 14.17
N THR A 295 1.27 -14.44 15.46
CA THR A 295 0.15 -13.76 16.14
C THR A 295 0.48 -12.29 16.34
N HIS A 296 -0.39 -11.42 15.81
CA HIS A 296 -0.32 -9.98 15.98
C HIS A 296 -1.23 -9.55 17.13
N ILE A 297 -0.69 -8.74 18.04
CA ILE A 297 -1.39 -8.23 19.22
C ILE A 297 -1.38 -6.71 19.16
N GLY A 298 -2.54 -6.09 19.29
CA GLY A 298 -2.68 -4.65 19.53
C GLY A 298 -3.25 -4.41 20.92
N SER A 299 -2.63 -3.50 21.68
CA SER A 299 -3.10 -3.13 23.01
C SER A 299 -2.99 -1.63 23.25
N PRO A 300 -4.04 -0.99 23.83
CA PRO A 300 -4.02 0.42 24.21
C PRO A 300 -3.15 0.71 25.44
N SER A 301 -2.83 -0.31 26.22
CA SER A 301 -2.04 -0.27 27.46
C SER A 301 -1.09 -1.44 27.53
N ASP A 302 -0.27 -1.50 28.56
CA ASP A 302 0.57 -2.66 28.82
C ASP A 302 -0.30 -3.91 28.94
N VAL A 303 0.13 -5.02 28.35
CA VAL A 303 -0.66 -6.26 28.28
C VAL A 303 0.14 -7.46 28.73
N ASP A 304 -0.45 -8.26 29.62
CA ASP A 304 0.02 -9.59 29.95
C ASP A 304 -0.47 -10.58 28.88
N VAL A 305 0.47 -11.29 28.29
CA VAL A 305 0.22 -12.33 27.28
C VAL A 305 0.59 -13.67 27.84
N ARG A 306 -0.34 -14.61 27.82
CA ARG A 306 -0.14 -15.98 28.29
C ARG A 306 -0.58 -16.96 27.23
N VAL A 307 0.24 -17.97 26.96
CA VAL A 307 -0.08 -19.03 26.01
C VAL A 307 -0.27 -20.33 26.77
N TYR A 308 -1.39 -20.97 26.51
CA TYR A 308 -1.78 -22.23 27.12
C TYR A 308 -1.98 -23.32 26.07
N ASP A 309 -1.68 -24.55 26.41
CA ASP A 309 -2.10 -25.71 25.63
C ASP A 309 -3.58 -26.11 25.91
N VAL A 310 -4.06 -27.14 25.22
CA VAL A 310 -5.43 -27.63 25.36
C VAL A 310 -5.72 -28.24 26.77
N SER A 311 -4.69 -28.55 27.57
CA SER A 311 -4.82 -29.02 28.94
C SER A 311 -4.81 -27.90 29.97
N ALA A 312 -4.80 -26.64 29.50
CA ALA A 312 -4.66 -25.41 30.27
C ALA A 312 -3.29 -25.29 31.00
N GLN A 313 -2.26 -25.96 30.49
CA GLN A 313 -0.90 -25.78 30.97
C GLN A 313 -0.34 -24.46 30.40
N LEU A 314 0.18 -23.60 31.28
CA LEU A 314 0.84 -22.34 30.85
C LEU A 314 2.21 -22.66 30.25
N LEU A 315 2.44 -22.21 29.02
CA LEU A 315 3.67 -22.45 28.27
C LEU A 315 4.52 -21.20 28.12
N ILE A 316 3.89 -20.07 27.84
CA ILE A 316 4.57 -18.79 27.61
C ILE A 316 3.89 -17.68 28.42
N THR A 317 4.70 -16.80 29.02
CA THR A 317 4.25 -15.56 29.62
C THR A 317 5.13 -14.44 29.11
N LYS A 318 4.51 -13.36 28.60
CA LYS A 318 5.20 -12.13 28.19
C LYS A 318 4.41 -10.94 28.69
N GLN A 319 5.11 -9.87 29.04
CA GLN A 319 4.55 -8.55 29.27
C GLN A 319 4.97 -7.65 28.13
N LEU A 320 4.03 -7.04 27.45
CA LEU A 320 4.24 -6.17 26.30
C LEU A 320 3.74 -4.78 26.61
N PRO A 321 4.46 -3.71 26.27
CA PRO A 321 3.98 -2.34 26.43
C PRO A 321 2.79 -2.05 25.50
N ALA A 322 2.11 -0.92 25.72
CA ALA A 322 1.11 -0.42 24.78
C ALA A 322 1.67 -0.36 23.36
N GLY A 323 0.88 -0.77 22.36
CA GLY A 323 1.31 -0.77 20.95
C GLY A 323 0.90 -2.02 20.19
N VAL A 324 1.58 -2.23 19.06
CA VAL A 324 1.41 -3.42 18.20
C VAL A 324 2.63 -4.32 18.30
N HIS A 325 2.39 -5.59 18.59
CA HIS A 325 3.44 -6.58 18.80
C HIS A 325 3.17 -7.83 17.96
N THR A 326 4.21 -8.60 17.71
CA THR A 326 4.12 -9.92 17.08
C THR A 326 4.66 -10.97 18.03
N ILE A 327 3.91 -12.06 18.20
CA ILE A 327 4.33 -13.24 18.94
C ILE A 327 4.47 -14.40 17.97
N ASP A 328 5.64 -14.99 17.97
CA ASP A 328 5.91 -16.24 17.31
C ASP A 328 5.77 -17.38 18.33
N ILE A 329 4.97 -18.37 17.98
CA ILE A 329 4.78 -19.62 18.75
C ILE A 329 5.15 -20.85 17.92
N GLY A 330 5.81 -20.65 16.75
CA GLY A 330 6.19 -21.73 15.82
C GLY A 330 7.16 -22.77 16.41
N ASP A 331 7.84 -22.44 17.50
CA ASP A 331 8.69 -23.40 18.22
C ASP A 331 7.90 -24.41 19.09
N LEU A 332 6.59 -24.19 19.26
CA LEU A 332 5.74 -25.16 19.97
C LEU A 332 5.43 -26.37 19.09
N ALA A 333 5.11 -27.51 19.72
CA ALA A 333 4.71 -28.69 18.96
C ALA A 333 3.43 -28.42 18.13
N PRO A 334 3.27 -29.06 16.95
CA PRO A 334 2.04 -28.95 16.20
C PRO A 334 0.80 -29.23 17.06
N GLY A 335 -0.13 -28.29 17.13
CA GLY A 335 -1.29 -28.40 18.01
C GLY A 335 -2.12 -27.14 18.10
N CYS A 336 -3.13 -27.18 18.97
CA CYS A 336 -4.01 -26.07 19.26
C CYS A 336 -3.62 -25.41 20.59
N TYR A 337 -3.55 -24.09 20.60
CA TYR A 337 -3.15 -23.28 21.75
C TYR A 337 -4.13 -22.12 21.97
N PHE A 338 -4.11 -21.59 23.18
CA PHE A 338 -4.90 -20.43 23.55
C PHE A 338 -3.98 -19.30 24.02
N ILE A 339 -4.05 -18.17 23.32
CA ILE A 339 -3.37 -16.93 23.72
C ILE A 339 -4.36 -16.09 24.50
N VAL A 340 -4.06 -15.84 25.76
CA VAL A 340 -4.85 -14.99 26.66
C VAL A 340 -4.14 -13.66 26.84
N LEU A 341 -4.83 -12.58 26.52
CA LEU A 341 -4.39 -11.19 26.68
C LEU A 341 -5.15 -10.58 27.86
N ASN A 342 -4.45 -9.87 28.73
CA ASN A 342 -5.06 -9.11 29.84
C ASN A 342 -4.33 -7.77 30.00
N ASP A 343 -5.04 -6.66 29.78
CA ASP A 343 -4.54 -5.29 29.95
C ASP A 343 -4.95 -4.67 31.30
N GLY A 344 -5.48 -5.50 32.22
CA GLY A 344 -5.97 -5.06 33.51
C GLY A 344 -7.44 -4.55 33.49
N ILE A 345 -8.01 -4.28 32.33
CA ILE A 345 -9.40 -3.82 32.14
C ILE A 345 -10.17 -4.86 31.33
N THR A 346 -9.56 -5.37 30.28
CA THR A 346 -10.16 -6.30 29.32
C THR A 346 -9.34 -7.58 29.23
N MET A 347 -10.04 -8.71 29.09
CA MET A 347 -9.41 -10.00 28.81
C MET A 347 -9.90 -10.50 27.45
N ARG A 348 -8.97 -10.95 26.60
CA ARG A 348 -9.26 -11.56 25.31
C ARG A 348 -8.57 -12.90 25.19
N THR A 349 -9.23 -13.85 24.56
CA THR A 349 -8.66 -15.18 24.27
C THR A 349 -8.74 -15.46 22.78
N LEU A 350 -7.63 -15.82 22.19
CA LEU A 350 -7.51 -16.25 20.80
C LEU A 350 -7.12 -17.71 20.76
N LYS A 351 -7.84 -18.52 19.97
CA LYS A 351 -7.44 -19.87 19.63
C LYS A 351 -6.53 -19.82 18.40
N VAL A 352 -5.35 -20.43 18.50
CA VAL A 352 -4.32 -20.47 17.44
C VAL A 352 -3.90 -21.90 17.16
N GLN A 353 -3.33 -22.13 15.97
CA GLN A 353 -2.74 -23.41 15.60
C GLN A 353 -1.28 -23.24 15.20
N VAL A 354 -0.47 -24.22 15.58
CA VAL A 354 0.94 -24.40 15.18
C VAL A 354 1.05 -25.65 14.30
#